data_4c46966528adf48c86d43f1f5088e273
#
_entry.id   4c46966528adf48c86d43f1f5088e273
#
_cell.length_a   1.000
_cell.length_b   1.000
_cell.length_c   1.000
_cell.angle_alpha   90.00
_cell.angle_beta   90.00
_cell.angle_gamma   90.00
#
_symmetry.space_group_name_H-M   'P 1'
#
loop_
_entity.id
_entity.type
_entity.pdbx_description
1 polymer ?
#
loop_
_entity_poly.entity_id
_entity_poly.type
_entity_poly.pdbx_seq_one_letter_code
_entity_poly.pdbx_strand_id
1 'polypeptide(L)'
;MARLLQLENRGVIRLSGPDGRSLLQGLITNDIEMVGAGVAVYAGLLTPQGKFLFDLIIVADGEDLLLDVEASRKTDLMRRLMMYRLRADVEIVDEAASVWALFDGDAEHGTAYLDPRHKSLHTRIISADNPAPAAKELTSSDYEQCRIRHAVPDGSRDMAVEKYFWLETGAENLNGVSFTKGCFVGQELTARMKHRMSLKKQLIAMQAEGEVQSGDSIVTEAGKKAGDVRTNAGQFFMAFIRLEYLDQPLNVGGVVVSPVADSATPE
;
A
#
# COMPACT_ATOMS: atom_id res chain seq x y z
N MET A 1 3.24 -8.96 24.08
CA MET A 1 4.34 -9.92 23.78
C MET A 1 4.62 -9.85 22.30
N ALA A 2 5.88 -9.67 21.92
CA ALA A 2 6.29 -9.52 20.53
C ALA A 2 5.78 -10.65 19.64
N ARG A 3 5.27 -10.31 18.45
CA ARG A 3 4.80 -11.25 17.42
C ARG A 3 5.38 -10.84 16.07
N LEU A 4 5.91 -11.81 15.32
CA LEU A 4 6.64 -11.60 14.08
C LEU A 4 6.02 -12.42 12.94
N LEU A 5 5.94 -11.80 11.76
CA LEU A 5 5.54 -12.44 10.51
C LEU A 5 6.50 -12.03 9.38
N GLN A 6 7.00 -13.00 8.62
CA GLN A 6 7.64 -12.71 7.34
C GLN A 6 6.57 -12.44 6.27
N LEU A 7 6.67 -11.29 5.60
CA LEU A 7 5.76 -10.91 4.53
C LEU A 7 6.28 -11.46 3.19
N GLU A 8 5.98 -12.72 2.89
CA GLU A 8 6.50 -13.44 1.70
C GLU A 8 6.09 -12.80 0.37
N ASN A 9 4.99 -12.05 0.36
CA ASN A 9 4.51 -11.30 -0.80
C ASN A 9 5.23 -9.95 -1.01
N ARG A 10 6.19 -9.62 -0.15
CA ARG A 10 7.04 -8.42 -0.27
C ARG A 10 8.47 -8.78 -0.62
N GLY A 11 9.13 -7.90 -1.37
CA GLY A 11 10.52 -8.02 -1.75
C GLY A 11 11.21 -6.68 -1.61
N VAL A 12 12.53 -6.67 -1.73
CA VAL A 12 13.33 -5.47 -1.49
C VAL A 12 14.14 -5.12 -2.74
N ILE A 13 14.20 -3.84 -3.09
CA ILE A 13 15.10 -3.28 -4.10
C ILE A 13 15.99 -2.28 -3.36
N ARG A 14 17.31 -2.33 -3.59
CA ARG A 14 18.27 -1.33 -3.12
C ARG A 14 18.56 -0.32 -4.24
N LEU A 15 18.52 0.96 -3.90
CA LEU A 15 19.01 2.05 -4.73
C LEU A 15 20.23 2.68 -4.06
N SER A 16 21.38 2.63 -4.72
CA SER A 16 22.63 3.23 -4.28
C SER A 16 23.07 4.31 -5.26
N GLY A 17 23.84 5.29 -4.79
CA GLY A 17 24.37 6.36 -5.62
C GLY A 17 23.75 7.73 -5.38
N PRO A 18 24.48 8.82 -5.74
CA PRO A 18 24.14 10.19 -5.35
C PRO A 18 22.82 10.70 -5.94
N ASP A 19 22.39 10.16 -7.08
CA ASP A 19 21.18 10.62 -7.75
C ASP A 19 19.92 9.81 -7.36
N GLY A 20 20.01 8.85 -6.44
CA GLY A 20 18.91 7.97 -6.05
C GLY A 20 17.66 8.72 -5.57
N ARG A 21 17.86 9.71 -4.68
CA ARG A 21 16.77 10.55 -4.17
C ARG A 21 16.16 11.41 -5.26
N SER A 22 16.97 12.09 -6.08
CA SER A 22 16.46 12.94 -7.15
C SER A 22 15.71 12.18 -8.23
N LEU A 23 16.15 10.95 -8.55
CA LEU A 23 15.43 10.05 -9.45
C LEU A 23 14.03 9.72 -8.89
N LEU A 24 13.94 9.26 -7.64
CA LEU A 24 12.67 8.91 -7.04
C LEU A 24 11.77 10.13 -6.85
N GLN A 25 12.31 11.30 -6.53
CA GLN A 25 11.54 12.53 -6.36
C GLN A 25 10.71 12.87 -7.61
N GLY A 26 11.23 12.64 -8.79
CA GLY A 26 10.50 12.86 -10.05
C GLY A 26 9.49 11.78 -10.41
N LEU A 27 9.51 10.62 -9.76
CA LEU A 27 8.73 9.45 -10.16
C LEU A 27 7.57 9.13 -9.20
N ILE A 28 7.82 9.25 -7.89
CA ILE A 28 6.88 8.80 -6.86
C ILE A 28 5.91 9.90 -6.44
N THR A 29 4.77 9.51 -5.93
CA THR A 29 3.70 10.42 -5.51
C THR A 29 3.99 11.18 -4.22
N ASN A 30 4.94 10.71 -3.41
CA ASN A 30 5.26 11.30 -2.11
C ASN A 30 6.66 11.93 -2.11
N ASP A 31 6.99 12.66 -1.06
CA ASP A 31 8.22 13.44 -0.93
C ASP A 31 9.35 12.57 -0.37
N ILE A 32 10.38 12.31 -1.19
CA ILE A 32 11.55 11.50 -0.81
C ILE A 32 12.40 12.19 0.26
N GLU A 33 12.33 13.51 0.38
CA GLU A 33 13.10 14.25 1.36
C GLU A 33 12.63 13.99 2.79
N MET A 34 11.42 13.43 2.96
CA MET A 34 10.92 12.98 4.26
C MET A 34 11.54 11.67 4.72
N VAL A 35 12.22 10.92 3.84
CA VAL A 35 12.89 9.66 4.21
C VAL A 35 14.15 9.96 5.04
N GLY A 36 14.20 9.45 6.26
CA GLY A 36 15.31 9.63 7.18
C GLY A 36 15.58 8.39 8.01
N ALA A 37 16.45 8.50 9.02
CA ALA A 37 16.76 7.40 9.92
C ALA A 37 15.49 6.95 10.67
N GLY A 38 15.03 5.73 10.42
CA GLY A 38 13.81 5.16 11.00
C GLY A 38 12.50 5.77 10.50
N VAL A 39 12.55 6.73 9.56
CA VAL A 39 11.36 7.36 8.95
C VAL A 39 11.20 6.85 7.53
N ALA A 40 10.13 6.08 7.30
CA ALA A 40 9.77 5.57 5.99
C ALA A 40 8.66 6.39 5.33
N VAL A 41 8.58 6.34 4.02
CA VAL A 41 7.56 7.00 3.19
C VAL A 41 6.82 5.98 2.34
N TYR A 42 5.49 6.00 2.39
CA TYR A 42 4.64 5.28 1.45
C TYR A 42 4.39 6.11 0.21
N ALA A 43 4.49 5.52 -0.96
CA ALA A 43 4.30 6.20 -2.23
C ALA A 43 3.75 5.28 -3.31
N GLY A 44 3.14 5.86 -4.34
CA GLY A 44 2.80 5.21 -5.59
C GLY A 44 3.74 5.62 -6.72
N LEU A 45 3.97 4.72 -7.67
CA LEU A 45 4.47 5.03 -9.00
C LEU A 45 3.31 4.86 -9.96
N LEU A 46 3.02 5.90 -10.75
CA LEU A 46 1.79 5.99 -11.53
C LEU A 46 2.07 5.98 -13.03
N THR A 47 1.02 5.74 -13.82
CA THR A 47 1.04 6.08 -15.24
C THR A 47 1.02 7.61 -15.41
N PRO A 48 1.39 8.15 -16.59
CA PRO A 48 1.22 9.58 -16.87
C PRO A 48 -0.23 10.07 -16.70
N GLN A 49 -1.21 9.17 -16.78
CA GLN A 49 -2.63 9.44 -16.55
C GLN A 49 -3.05 9.30 -15.07
N GLY A 50 -2.10 9.22 -14.13
CA GLY A 50 -2.38 9.16 -12.69
C GLY A 50 -2.97 7.84 -12.18
N LYS A 51 -2.85 6.76 -12.95
CA LYS A 51 -3.34 5.44 -12.54
C LYS A 51 -2.25 4.65 -11.85
N PHE A 52 -2.64 3.85 -10.88
CA PHE A 52 -1.77 2.98 -10.10
C PHE A 52 -0.98 2.01 -10.97
N LEU A 53 0.33 1.98 -10.78
CA LEU A 53 1.24 0.96 -11.32
C LEU A 53 1.89 0.13 -10.22
N PHE A 54 2.54 0.78 -9.26
CA PHE A 54 3.20 0.14 -8.12
C PHE A 54 2.99 0.98 -6.87
N ASP A 55 2.91 0.32 -5.73
CA ASP A 55 3.08 0.92 -4.41
C ASP A 55 4.42 0.48 -3.81
N LEU A 56 5.01 1.35 -3.03
CA LEU A 56 6.30 1.09 -2.39
C LEU A 56 6.38 1.83 -1.05
N ILE A 57 7.11 1.22 -0.11
CA ILE A 57 7.55 1.89 1.10
C ILE A 57 9.06 2.09 0.98
N ILE A 58 9.53 3.31 1.22
CA ILE A 58 10.92 3.70 1.03
C ILE A 58 11.50 4.04 2.40
N VAL A 59 12.65 3.48 2.72
CA VAL A 59 13.40 3.74 3.94
C VAL A 59 14.89 3.94 3.64
N ALA A 60 15.58 4.74 4.46
CA ALA A 60 17.03 4.92 4.34
C ALA A 60 17.78 3.78 5.02
N ASP A 61 18.87 3.34 4.40
CA ASP A 61 19.86 2.41 4.92
C ASP A 61 21.27 3.02 4.70
N GLY A 62 21.74 3.83 5.66
CA GLY A 62 22.87 4.69 5.45
C GLY A 62 22.60 5.72 4.36
N GLU A 63 23.44 5.75 3.34
CA GLU A 63 23.31 6.63 2.16
C GLU A 63 22.37 6.03 1.10
N ASP A 64 22.08 4.73 1.20
CA ASP A 64 21.22 4.00 0.25
C ASP A 64 19.74 4.12 0.61
N LEU A 65 18.90 3.75 -0.34
CA LEU A 65 17.46 3.62 -0.15
C LEU A 65 17.03 2.16 -0.36
N LEU A 66 16.25 1.62 0.57
CA LEU A 66 15.59 0.34 0.42
C LEU A 66 14.11 0.57 0.06
N LEU A 67 13.66 -0.12 -0.98
CA LEU A 67 12.28 -0.09 -1.43
C LEU A 67 11.61 -1.42 -1.08
N ASP A 68 10.68 -1.41 -0.12
CA ASP A 68 9.78 -2.54 0.16
C ASP A 68 8.65 -2.52 -0.88
N VAL A 69 8.58 -3.54 -1.71
CA VAL A 69 7.72 -3.60 -2.91
C VAL A 69 7.01 -4.95 -3.02
N GLU A 70 5.98 -5.05 -3.86
CA GLU A 70 5.33 -6.31 -4.18
C GLU A 70 6.31 -7.29 -4.86
N ALA A 71 6.58 -8.45 -4.23
CA ALA A 71 7.59 -9.40 -4.67
C ALA A 71 7.36 -9.90 -6.10
N SER A 72 6.12 -10.25 -6.43
CA SER A 72 5.74 -10.76 -7.76
C SER A 72 5.95 -9.77 -8.89
N ARG A 73 6.02 -8.46 -8.58
CA ARG A 73 6.16 -7.37 -9.53
C ARG A 73 7.50 -6.60 -9.41
N LYS A 74 8.39 -7.07 -8.53
CA LYS A 74 9.70 -6.46 -8.26
C LYS A 74 10.52 -6.27 -9.54
N THR A 75 10.64 -7.31 -10.36
CA THR A 75 11.41 -7.25 -11.61
C THR A 75 10.85 -6.21 -12.61
N ASP A 76 9.53 -6.07 -12.70
CA ASP A 76 8.91 -5.09 -13.58
C ASP A 76 9.13 -3.66 -13.07
N LEU A 77 9.10 -3.46 -11.75
CA LEU A 77 9.43 -2.17 -11.15
C LEU A 77 10.91 -1.81 -11.41
N MET A 78 11.84 -2.75 -11.21
CA MET A 78 13.27 -2.54 -11.51
C MET A 78 13.49 -2.12 -12.96
N ARG A 79 12.86 -2.81 -13.92
CA ARG A 79 12.95 -2.43 -15.35
C ARG A 79 12.44 -1.01 -15.57
N ARG A 80 11.33 -0.65 -14.94
CA ARG A 80 10.75 0.69 -15.08
C ARG A 80 11.67 1.77 -14.49
N LEU A 81 12.22 1.55 -13.31
CA LEU A 81 13.19 2.46 -12.70
C LEU A 81 14.44 2.62 -13.59
N MET A 82 14.95 1.52 -14.17
CA MET A 82 16.07 1.56 -15.12
C MET A 82 15.76 2.38 -16.37
N MET A 83 14.52 2.35 -16.89
CA MET A 83 14.13 3.18 -18.03
C MET A 83 14.17 4.68 -17.70
N TYR A 84 13.84 5.07 -16.47
CA TYR A 84 13.88 6.46 -16.03
C TYR A 84 15.26 6.92 -15.57
N ARG A 85 16.15 5.99 -15.23
CA ARG A 85 17.51 6.29 -14.75
C ARG A 85 18.32 7.15 -15.72
N LEU A 86 18.20 6.87 -17.03
CA LEU A 86 18.93 7.58 -18.10
C LEU A 86 20.42 7.74 -17.81
N ARG A 87 20.84 8.96 -17.40
CA ARG A 87 22.23 9.32 -17.06
C ARG A 87 22.46 9.49 -15.57
N ALA A 88 21.43 9.23 -14.73
CA ALA A 88 21.57 9.35 -13.28
C ALA A 88 22.57 8.32 -12.75
N ASP A 89 23.42 8.74 -11.85
CA ASP A 89 24.39 7.89 -11.14
C ASP A 89 23.66 7.14 -10.00
N VAL A 90 22.96 6.08 -10.40
CA VAL A 90 22.17 5.22 -9.51
C VAL A 90 22.37 3.77 -9.88
N GLU A 91 22.71 2.95 -8.93
CA GLU A 91 22.65 1.49 -9.03
C GLU A 91 21.29 0.99 -8.48
N ILE A 92 20.65 0.07 -9.18
CA ILE A 92 19.36 -0.53 -8.82
C ILE A 92 19.53 -2.03 -8.79
N VAL A 93 19.53 -2.61 -7.59
CA VAL A 93 19.80 -4.03 -7.41
C VAL A 93 18.66 -4.74 -6.67
N ASP A 94 18.50 -6.03 -6.95
CA ASP A 94 17.64 -6.92 -6.19
C ASP A 94 18.33 -7.21 -4.84
N GLU A 95 17.75 -6.73 -3.75
CA GLU A 95 18.30 -6.94 -2.41
C GLU A 95 17.84 -8.29 -1.86
N ALA A 96 18.81 -9.11 -1.43
CA ALA A 96 18.57 -10.44 -0.86
C ALA A 96 18.13 -10.33 0.61
N ALA A 97 17.07 -9.58 0.87
CA ALA A 97 16.50 -9.42 2.20
C ALA A 97 14.99 -9.67 2.17
N SER A 98 14.44 -10.03 3.33
CA SER A 98 13.02 -10.24 3.56
C SER A 98 12.41 -9.02 4.25
N VAL A 99 11.11 -8.84 4.07
CA VAL A 99 10.31 -7.85 4.81
C VAL A 99 9.56 -8.59 5.91
N TRP A 100 9.61 -8.05 7.13
CA TRP A 100 8.95 -8.60 8.31
C TRP A 100 7.99 -7.58 8.91
N ALA A 101 6.90 -8.04 9.51
CA ALA A 101 6.01 -7.26 10.34
C ALA A 101 6.21 -7.69 11.81
N LEU A 102 6.54 -6.75 12.69
CA LEU A 102 6.75 -6.97 14.11
C LEU A 102 5.73 -6.17 14.93
N PHE A 103 4.90 -6.87 15.69
CA PHE A 103 3.89 -6.30 16.58
C PHE A 103 4.36 -6.42 18.03
N ASP A 104 4.22 -5.34 18.79
CA ASP A 104 4.45 -5.30 20.24
C ASP A 104 5.89 -5.71 20.68
N GLY A 105 6.92 -5.20 19.98
CA GLY A 105 8.31 -5.47 20.32
C GLY A 105 9.30 -4.64 19.53
N ASP A 106 10.58 -4.90 19.78
CA ASP A 106 11.72 -4.27 19.12
C ASP A 106 12.49 -5.28 18.30
N ALA A 107 13.06 -4.84 17.18
CA ALA A 107 13.97 -5.63 16.37
C ALA A 107 15.37 -5.69 16.99
N GLU A 108 16.01 -6.85 16.93
CA GLU A 108 17.40 -7.02 17.38
C GLU A 108 18.41 -6.54 16.32
N HIS A 109 18.01 -6.59 15.04
CA HIS A 109 18.82 -6.16 13.89
C HIS A 109 17.95 -5.87 12.66
N GLY A 110 18.57 -5.39 11.57
CA GLY A 110 17.88 -5.00 10.34
C GLY A 110 17.47 -3.52 10.34
N THR A 111 16.93 -3.08 9.20
CA THR A 111 16.43 -1.71 9.02
C THR A 111 14.97 -1.66 9.43
N ALA A 112 14.71 -1.19 10.66
CA ALA A 112 13.37 -1.11 11.26
C ALA A 112 12.74 0.26 11.05
N TYR A 113 11.43 0.30 10.76
CA TYR A 113 10.63 1.51 10.58
C TYR A 113 9.17 1.27 10.93
N LEU A 114 8.47 2.29 11.40
CA LEU A 114 7.00 2.23 11.55
C LEU A 114 6.34 2.19 10.18
N ASP A 115 5.30 1.35 10.02
CA ASP A 115 4.55 1.32 8.76
C ASP A 115 3.91 2.70 8.52
N PRO A 116 4.32 3.44 7.47
CA PRO A 116 3.88 4.83 7.27
C PRO A 116 2.39 4.93 6.89
N ARG A 117 1.75 3.83 6.53
CA ARG A 117 0.36 3.81 6.07
C ARG A 117 -0.62 3.87 7.22
N HIS A 118 -0.35 3.14 8.31
CA HIS A 118 -1.21 3.14 9.49
C HIS A 118 -0.49 2.60 10.73
N LYS A 119 -0.63 3.28 11.87
CA LYS A 119 0.03 2.93 13.15
C LYS A 119 -0.28 1.53 13.66
N SER A 120 -1.47 0.99 13.37
CA SER A 120 -1.86 -0.36 13.79
C SER A 120 -1.13 -1.49 13.05
N LEU A 121 -0.35 -1.17 12.01
CA LEU A 121 0.52 -2.14 11.33
C LEU A 121 1.89 -2.25 12.00
N HIS A 122 2.10 -1.47 13.06
CA HIS A 122 3.30 -1.48 13.89
C HIS A 122 4.60 -1.29 13.10
N THR A 123 5.63 -2.08 13.41
CA THR A 123 6.97 -1.94 12.84
C THR A 123 7.14 -2.90 11.66
N ARG A 124 7.74 -2.40 10.59
CA ARG A 124 8.32 -3.22 9.52
C ARG A 124 9.82 -3.29 9.67
N ILE A 125 10.41 -4.40 9.22
CA ILE A 125 11.85 -4.61 9.28
C ILE A 125 12.30 -5.23 7.97
N ILE A 126 13.35 -4.68 7.39
CA ILE A 126 14.08 -5.29 6.27
C ILE A 126 15.31 -5.98 6.83
N SER A 127 15.38 -7.29 6.70
CA SER A 127 16.49 -8.09 7.20
C SER A 127 16.64 -9.38 6.39
N ALA A 128 17.88 -9.83 6.21
CA ALA A 128 18.18 -11.12 5.58
C ALA A 128 17.76 -12.30 6.47
N ASP A 129 17.95 -12.14 7.78
CA ASP A 129 17.65 -13.15 8.78
C ASP A 129 16.47 -12.74 9.66
N ASN A 130 15.98 -13.66 10.50
CA ASN A 130 14.91 -13.39 11.45
C ASN A 130 15.29 -12.29 12.44
N PRO A 131 14.67 -11.08 12.39
CA PRO A 131 15.10 -9.93 13.18
C PRO A 131 14.63 -9.93 14.64
N ALA A 132 13.81 -10.90 15.05
CA ALA A 132 13.30 -11.01 16.42
C ALA A 132 13.06 -12.48 16.79
N PRO A 133 14.13 -13.30 16.99
CA PRO A 133 14.03 -14.75 17.19
C PRO A 133 13.21 -15.17 18.42
N ALA A 134 13.11 -14.32 19.43
CA ALA A 134 12.31 -14.55 20.64
C ALA A 134 10.82 -14.18 20.50
N ALA A 135 10.42 -13.56 19.39
CA ALA A 135 9.02 -13.22 19.13
C ALA A 135 8.18 -14.48 18.85
N LYS A 136 6.91 -14.44 19.24
CA LYS A 136 5.94 -15.46 18.82
C LYS A 136 5.55 -15.24 17.36
N GLU A 137 5.00 -16.28 16.75
CA GLU A 137 4.43 -16.15 15.42
C GLU A 137 3.22 -15.20 15.41
N LEU A 138 3.23 -14.25 14.47
CA LEU A 138 2.05 -13.52 14.03
C LEU A 138 1.48 -14.25 12.82
N THR A 139 0.24 -14.70 12.87
CA THR A 139 -0.33 -15.42 11.73
C THR A 139 -0.59 -14.49 10.55
N SER A 140 -0.48 -15.00 9.32
CA SER A 140 -0.85 -14.24 8.12
C SER A 140 -2.32 -13.76 8.19
N SER A 141 -3.22 -14.55 8.76
CA SER A 141 -4.62 -14.18 8.94
C SER A 141 -4.79 -12.97 9.87
N ASP A 142 -4.06 -12.92 10.99
CA ASP A 142 -4.14 -11.79 11.94
C ASP A 142 -3.62 -10.50 11.29
N TYR A 143 -2.50 -10.59 10.54
CA TYR A 143 -1.95 -9.46 9.81
C TYR A 143 -2.91 -8.96 8.72
N GLU A 144 -3.47 -9.89 7.90
CA GLU A 144 -4.43 -9.56 6.86
C GLU A 144 -5.69 -8.91 7.43
N GLN A 145 -6.26 -9.44 8.53
CA GLN A 145 -7.39 -8.81 9.19
C GLN A 145 -7.05 -7.42 9.71
N CYS A 146 -5.87 -7.24 10.30
CA CYS A 146 -5.42 -5.94 10.80
C CYS A 146 -5.36 -4.90 9.66
N ARG A 147 -4.65 -5.20 8.55
CA ARG A 147 -4.52 -4.26 7.45
C ARG A 147 -5.86 -3.94 6.77
N ILE A 148 -6.71 -4.95 6.57
CA ILE A 148 -8.02 -4.78 5.93
C ILE A 148 -8.92 -3.89 6.78
N ARG A 149 -9.00 -4.12 8.09
CA ARG A 149 -9.82 -3.29 9.00
C ARG A 149 -9.45 -1.81 8.96
N HIS A 150 -8.20 -1.49 8.68
CA HIS A 150 -7.69 -0.12 8.55
C HIS A 150 -7.60 0.36 7.10
N ALA A 151 -8.29 -0.32 6.18
CA ALA A 151 -8.33 0.00 4.76
C ALA A 151 -6.94 0.14 4.10
N VAL A 152 -5.95 -0.62 4.59
CA VAL A 152 -4.59 -0.61 4.03
C VAL A 152 -4.49 -1.66 2.91
N PRO A 153 -4.33 -1.24 1.65
CA PRO A 153 -4.23 -2.15 0.51
C PRO A 153 -2.90 -2.89 0.47
N ASP A 154 -2.88 -4.02 -0.23
CA ASP A 154 -1.70 -4.83 -0.49
C ASP A 154 -1.45 -4.96 -1.99
N GLY A 155 -0.75 -4.00 -2.55
CA GLY A 155 -0.31 -4.00 -3.93
C GLY A 155 -1.41 -4.28 -4.96
N SER A 156 -1.07 -5.04 -5.97
CA SER A 156 -1.99 -5.39 -7.06
C SER A 156 -3.09 -6.40 -6.65
N ARG A 157 -3.00 -7.00 -5.47
CA ARG A 157 -4.06 -7.84 -4.91
C ARG A 157 -5.34 -7.02 -4.66
N ASP A 158 -5.19 -5.78 -4.18
CA ASP A 158 -6.30 -4.88 -3.90
C ASP A 158 -6.48 -3.80 -4.97
N MET A 159 -5.40 -3.30 -5.54
CA MET A 159 -5.39 -2.18 -6.47
C MET A 159 -5.21 -2.65 -7.91
N ALA A 160 -6.24 -2.53 -8.74
CA ALA A 160 -6.16 -2.96 -10.14
C ALA A 160 -5.22 -2.06 -10.94
N VAL A 161 -4.11 -2.66 -11.41
CA VAL A 161 -3.04 -1.99 -12.17
C VAL A 161 -3.60 -1.32 -13.42
N GLU A 162 -3.19 -0.07 -13.68
CA GLU A 162 -3.62 0.79 -14.80
C GLU A 162 -5.13 1.08 -14.85
N LYS A 163 -5.88 0.68 -13.82
CA LYS A 163 -7.33 0.91 -13.73
C LYS A 163 -7.71 1.93 -12.67
N TYR A 164 -7.18 1.80 -11.45
CA TYR A 164 -7.55 2.67 -10.34
C TYR A 164 -6.70 3.94 -10.34
N PHE A 165 -7.33 5.07 -10.08
CA PHE A 165 -6.60 6.29 -9.78
C PHE A 165 -6.03 6.23 -8.37
N TRP A 166 -4.87 6.85 -8.15
CA TRP A 166 -4.17 6.77 -6.88
C TRP A 166 -5.00 7.24 -5.68
N LEU A 167 -5.79 8.32 -5.84
CA LEU A 167 -6.66 8.79 -4.75
C LEU A 167 -7.86 7.87 -4.49
N GLU A 168 -8.31 7.09 -5.47
CA GLU A 168 -9.36 6.09 -5.27
C GLU A 168 -8.90 4.92 -4.40
N THR A 169 -7.59 4.74 -4.19
CA THR A 169 -7.04 3.68 -3.34
C THR A 169 -6.94 4.07 -1.86
N GLY A 170 -7.43 5.24 -1.48
CA GLY A 170 -7.27 5.77 -0.12
C GLY A 170 -5.88 6.36 0.17
N ALA A 171 -5.08 6.60 -0.88
CA ALA A 171 -3.68 6.99 -0.76
C ALA A 171 -3.44 8.24 0.10
N GLU A 172 -4.37 9.19 0.11
CA GLU A 172 -4.27 10.40 0.94
C GLU A 172 -4.32 10.05 2.43
N ASN A 173 -5.30 9.25 2.86
CA ASN A 173 -5.47 8.83 4.25
C ASN A 173 -4.34 7.90 4.71
N LEU A 174 -3.67 7.25 3.76
CA LEU A 174 -2.53 6.36 3.99
C LEU A 174 -1.17 7.07 3.88
N ASN A 175 -1.16 8.41 3.90
CA ASN A 175 0.06 9.21 3.74
C ASN A 175 0.84 8.88 2.44
N GLY A 176 0.14 8.46 1.38
CA GLY A 176 0.75 7.98 0.14
C GLY A 176 0.96 9.04 -0.93
N VAL A 177 0.72 10.32 -0.64
CA VAL A 177 0.87 11.42 -1.60
C VAL A 177 1.24 12.72 -0.90
N SER A 178 2.17 13.46 -1.49
CA SER A 178 2.47 14.84 -1.12
C SER A 178 1.93 15.78 -2.21
N PHE A 179 1.12 16.76 -1.81
CA PHE A 179 0.63 17.79 -2.72
C PHE A 179 1.51 19.05 -2.72
N THR A 180 2.55 19.09 -1.88
CA THR A 180 3.47 20.22 -1.70
C THR A 180 4.86 19.95 -2.27
N LYS A 181 5.21 18.69 -2.56
CA LYS A 181 6.45 18.35 -3.28
C LYS A 181 6.40 18.88 -4.73
N GLY A 182 7.52 18.87 -5.42
CA GLY A 182 7.61 19.21 -6.85
C GLY A 182 6.86 18.23 -7.77
N CYS A 183 7.14 18.33 -9.08
CA CYS A 183 6.48 17.52 -10.10
C CYS A 183 6.83 16.04 -10.01
N PHE A 184 5.86 15.18 -10.30
CA PHE A 184 6.05 13.73 -10.45
C PHE A 184 5.15 13.16 -11.56
N VAL A 185 5.46 11.95 -12.01
CA VAL A 185 4.68 11.29 -13.08
C VAL A 185 3.24 11.02 -12.62
N GLY A 186 2.25 11.53 -13.36
CA GLY A 186 0.82 11.38 -13.05
C GLY A 186 0.25 12.45 -12.13
N GLN A 187 1.04 13.47 -11.75
CA GLN A 187 0.62 14.52 -10.82
C GLN A 187 -0.59 15.32 -11.31
N GLU A 188 -0.66 15.67 -12.60
CA GLU A 188 -1.70 16.55 -13.12
C GLU A 188 -3.11 16.05 -12.78
N LEU A 189 -3.38 14.78 -13.06
CA LEU A 189 -4.68 14.21 -12.78
C LEU A 189 -4.89 13.97 -11.28
N THR A 190 -3.86 13.56 -10.55
CA THR A 190 -3.92 13.40 -9.09
C THR A 190 -4.30 14.71 -8.40
N ALA A 191 -3.64 15.81 -8.72
CA ALA A 191 -3.97 17.14 -8.20
C ALA A 191 -5.37 17.62 -8.63
N ARG A 192 -5.76 17.35 -9.89
CA ARG A 192 -7.09 17.69 -10.39
C ARG A 192 -8.19 16.93 -9.64
N MET A 193 -7.98 15.65 -9.34
CA MET A 193 -8.92 14.86 -8.53
C MET A 193 -9.05 15.42 -7.12
N LYS A 194 -7.94 15.81 -6.48
CA LYS A 194 -7.96 16.41 -5.13
C LYS A 194 -8.75 17.71 -5.08
N HIS A 195 -8.54 18.61 -6.05
CA HIS A 195 -9.04 19.98 -5.95
C HIS A 195 -10.34 20.26 -6.71
N ARG A 196 -10.72 19.43 -7.69
CA ARG A 196 -11.82 19.74 -8.63
C ARG A 196 -12.82 18.60 -8.82
N MET A 197 -12.58 17.43 -8.26
CA MET A 197 -13.45 16.27 -8.46
C MET A 197 -13.79 15.63 -7.12
N SER A 198 -15.05 15.25 -6.94
CA SER A 198 -15.42 14.29 -5.90
C SER A 198 -15.14 12.87 -6.39
N LEU A 199 -14.54 12.04 -5.54
CA LEU A 199 -14.36 10.62 -5.85
C LEU A 199 -15.73 9.97 -6.02
N LYS A 200 -15.87 9.18 -7.08
CA LYS A 200 -17.08 8.38 -7.33
C LYS A 200 -16.96 6.96 -6.83
N LYS A 201 -15.71 6.49 -6.71
CA LYS A 201 -15.37 5.14 -6.25
C LYS A 201 -14.19 5.23 -5.31
N GLN A 202 -14.11 4.29 -4.37
CA GLN A 202 -12.97 4.20 -3.46
C GLN A 202 -12.76 2.75 -3.02
N LEU A 203 -11.50 2.43 -2.71
CA LEU A 203 -11.11 1.22 -2.01
C LEU A 203 -11.31 1.45 -0.52
N ILE A 204 -12.18 0.67 0.11
CA ILE A 204 -12.52 0.78 1.53
C ILE A 204 -12.53 -0.58 2.22
N ALA A 205 -12.46 -0.57 3.53
CA ALA A 205 -12.69 -1.76 4.35
C ALA A 205 -14.18 -2.00 4.54
N MET A 206 -14.59 -3.24 4.36
CA MET A 206 -15.95 -3.71 4.64
C MET A 206 -15.94 -4.95 5.52
N GLN A 207 -17.08 -5.25 6.12
CA GLN A 207 -17.34 -6.47 6.88
C GLN A 207 -18.55 -7.20 6.32
N ALA A 208 -18.55 -8.53 6.46
CA ALA A 208 -19.61 -9.42 6.02
C ALA A 208 -20.16 -10.25 7.20
N GLU A 209 -21.45 -10.54 7.20
CA GLU A 209 -22.09 -11.45 8.17
C GLU A 209 -21.92 -12.94 7.80
N GLY A 210 -21.20 -13.24 6.72
CA GLY A 210 -20.92 -14.57 6.20
C GLY A 210 -19.68 -14.60 5.33
N GLU A 211 -19.47 -15.69 4.61
CA GLU A 211 -18.30 -15.84 3.71
C GLU A 211 -18.49 -15.03 2.43
N VAL A 212 -17.43 -14.33 2.02
CA VAL A 212 -17.30 -13.64 0.75
C VAL A 212 -15.95 -13.98 0.12
N GLN A 213 -15.87 -13.93 -1.21
CA GLN A 213 -14.64 -14.28 -1.92
C GLN A 213 -14.14 -13.13 -2.79
N SER A 214 -12.84 -13.08 -3.00
CA SER A 214 -12.22 -12.14 -3.93
C SER A 214 -12.82 -12.28 -5.32
N GLY A 215 -13.22 -11.14 -5.90
CA GLY A 215 -13.88 -11.09 -7.20
C GLY A 215 -15.41 -11.10 -7.16
N ASP A 216 -16.02 -11.39 -6.03
CA ASP A 216 -17.47 -11.33 -5.86
C ASP A 216 -18.00 -9.91 -6.10
N SER A 217 -19.18 -9.81 -6.69
CA SER A 217 -19.85 -8.53 -6.92
C SER A 217 -20.67 -8.10 -5.70
N ILE A 218 -20.45 -6.86 -5.26
CA ILE A 218 -21.27 -6.20 -4.25
C ILE A 218 -22.46 -5.55 -4.97
N VAL A 219 -23.67 -5.83 -4.51
CA VAL A 219 -24.90 -5.31 -5.11
C VAL A 219 -25.81 -4.65 -4.06
N THR A 220 -26.63 -3.70 -4.51
CA THR A 220 -27.73 -3.12 -3.74
C THR A 220 -28.90 -4.10 -3.69
N GLU A 221 -29.91 -3.89 -2.82
CA GLU A 221 -31.17 -4.66 -2.81
C GLU A 221 -31.88 -4.65 -4.16
N ALA A 222 -31.74 -3.57 -4.93
CA ALA A 222 -32.31 -3.47 -6.28
C ALA A 222 -31.48 -4.20 -7.36
N GLY A 223 -30.44 -4.96 -6.97
CA GLY A 223 -29.58 -5.72 -7.89
C GLY A 223 -28.57 -4.87 -8.68
N LYS A 224 -28.41 -3.57 -8.36
CA LYS A 224 -27.41 -2.73 -9.03
C LYS A 224 -26.01 -3.03 -8.51
N LYS A 225 -25.04 -3.18 -9.42
CA LYS A 225 -23.64 -3.38 -9.05
C LYS A 225 -23.08 -2.14 -8.35
N ALA A 226 -22.75 -2.28 -7.07
CA ALA A 226 -22.14 -1.26 -6.23
C ALA A 226 -20.60 -1.33 -6.26
N GLY A 227 -20.00 -2.51 -6.33
CA GLY A 227 -18.56 -2.70 -6.30
C GLY A 227 -18.12 -4.14 -6.48
N ASP A 228 -16.87 -4.39 -6.15
CA ASP A 228 -16.25 -5.72 -6.20
C ASP A 228 -15.42 -5.97 -4.93
N VAL A 229 -15.51 -7.19 -4.39
CA VAL A 229 -14.64 -7.68 -3.31
C VAL A 229 -13.22 -7.84 -3.84
N ARG A 230 -12.25 -7.36 -3.07
CA ARG A 230 -10.81 -7.53 -3.36
C ARG A 230 -10.24 -8.63 -2.47
N THR A 231 -9.30 -8.35 -1.59
CA THR A 231 -8.82 -9.34 -0.62
C THR A 231 -9.77 -9.45 0.57
N ASN A 232 -9.82 -10.62 1.19
CA ASN A 232 -10.63 -10.90 2.37
C ASN A 232 -9.84 -11.69 3.41
N ALA A 233 -10.15 -11.50 4.69
CA ALA A 233 -9.63 -12.26 5.82
C ALA A 233 -10.68 -12.30 6.96
N GLY A 234 -11.16 -13.48 7.28
CA GLY A 234 -12.26 -13.65 8.23
C GLY A 234 -13.51 -12.92 7.74
N GLN A 235 -14.09 -12.11 8.62
CA GLN A 235 -15.27 -11.31 8.30
C GLN A 235 -14.96 -10.00 7.57
N PHE A 236 -13.68 -9.61 7.44
CA PHE A 236 -13.28 -8.35 6.83
C PHE A 236 -12.79 -8.55 5.40
N PHE A 237 -13.06 -7.56 4.56
CA PHE A 237 -12.58 -7.55 3.18
C PHE A 237 -12.36 -6.14 2.65
N MET A 238 -11.44 -6.02 1.69
CA MET A 238 -11.28 -4.80 0.91
C MET A 238 -12.30 -4.79 -0.22
N ALA A 239 -12.93 -3.64 -0.46
CA ALA A 239 -13.90 -3.45 -1.53
C ALA A 239 -13.57 -2.23 -2.37
N PHE A 240 -13.60 -2.35 -3.69
CA PHE A 240 -13.60 -1.19 -4.58
C PHE A 240 -15.04 -0.85 -4.95
N ILE A 241 -15.58 0.20 -4.35
CA ILE A 241 -17.03 0.46 -4.32
C ILE A 241 -17.37 1.87 -4.83
N ARG A 242 -18.57 2.02 -5.39
CA ARG A 242 -19.18 3.31 -5.73
C ARG A 242 -19.73 3.97 -4.46
N LEU A 243 -19.24 5.15 -4.14
CA LEU A 243 -19.59 5.86 -2.91
C LEU A 243 -21.08 6.22 -2.81
N GLU A 244 -21.77 6.41 -3.95
CA GLU A 244 -23.20 6.69 -4.00
C GLU A 244 -24.11 5.58 -3.44
N TYR A 245 -23.55 4.38 -3.22
CA TYR A 245 -24.31 3.24 -2.67
C TYR A 245 -23.97 2.90 -1.22
N LEU A 246 -23.04 3.61 -0.58
CA LEU A 246 -22.58 3.27 0.79
C LEU A 246 -23.69 3.41 1.86
N ASP A 247 -24.64 4.31 1.65
CA ASP A 247 -25.76 4.54 2.57
C ASP A 247 -26.95 3.61 2.32
N GLN A 248 -26.82 2.64 1.41
CA GLN A 248 -27.87 1.68 1.06
C GLN A 248 -27.53 0.29 1.61
N PRO A 249 -28.52 -0.56 1.83
CA PRO A 249 -28.27 -1.97 2.14
C PRO A 249 -27.53 -2.65 0.99
N LEU A 250 -26.42 -3.32 1.33
CA LEU A 250 -25.54 -3.98 0.37
C LEU A 250 -25.44 -5.47 0.69
N ASN A 251 -25.29 -6.29 -0.35
CA ASN A 251 -25.02 -7.71 -0.18
C ASN A 251 -24.07 -8.26 -1.24
N VAL A 252 -23.48 -9.42 -0.91
CA VAL A 252 -22.65 -10.26 -1.79
C VAL A 252 -23.27 -11.64 -1.81
N GLY A 253 -23.91 -12.03 -2.90
CA GLY A 253 -24.54 -13.35 -3.01
C GLY A 253 -25.61 -13.64 -1.94
N GLY A 254 -26.26 -12.60 -1.41
CA GLY A 254 -27.24 -12.70 -0.32
C GLY A 254 -26.66 -12.52 1.09
N VAL A 255 -25.32 -12.46 1.25
CA VAL A 255 -24.65 -12.14 2.51
C VAL A 255 -24.68 -10.62 2.71
N VAL A 256 -25.19 -10.16 3.86
CA VAL A 256 -25.21 -8.74 4.22
C VAL A 256 -23.80 -8.23 4.44
N VAL A 257 -23.47 -7.07 3.86
CA VAL A 257 -22.17 -6.44 4.00
C VAL A 257 -22.30 -4.96 4.34
N SER A 258 -21.36 -4.43 5.12
CA SER A 258 -21.36 -3.02 5.53
C SER A 258 -19.94 -2.46 5.63
N PRO A 259 -19.75 -1.14 5.49
CA PRO A 259 -18.46 -0.51 5.76
C PRO A 259 -18.00 -0.74 7.21
N VAL A 260 -16.69 -0.89 7.43
CA VAL A 260 -16.10 -0.89 8.78
C VAL A 260 -16.15 0.54 9.32
N ALA A 261 -16.69 0.73 10.51
CA ALA A 261 -17.07 2.05 11.06
C ALA A 261 -15.95 3.10 11.09
N ASP A 262 -14.69 2.70 11.28
CA ASP A 262 -13.54 3.62 11.36
C ASP A 262 -12.80 3.83 10.02
N SER A 263 -13.22 3.16 8.95
CA SER A 263 -12.51 3.19 7.66
C SER A 263 -13.05 4.23 6.68
N ALA A 264 -14.19 4.83 6.95
CA ALA A 264 -14.92 5.69 6.02
C ALA A 264 -14.84 7.20 6.31
N THR A 265 -14.22 7.62 7.41
CA THR A 265 -14.20 9.06 7.79
C THR A 265 -12.76 9.58 7.70
N PRO A 266 -12.46 10.52 6.78
CA PRO A 266 -11.29 11.37 6.93
C PRO A 266 -11.52 12.29 8.12
N GLU A 267 -10.60 12.30 9.11
CA GLU A 267 -10.49 13.40 10.06
C GLU A 267 -10.01 14.69 9.38
#